data_3deb2c774b918530736a5904c74c15b6
#
_entry.id   3deb2c774b918530736a5904c74c15b6
#
_cell.length_a   1.000
_cell.length_b   1.000
_cell.length_c   1.000
_cell.angle_alpha   90.00
_cell.angle_beta   90.00
_cell.angle_gamma   90.00
#
_symmetry.space_group_name_H-M   'P 1'
#
loop_
_entity.id
_entity.type
_entity.pdbx_description
1 polymer ?
#
loop_
_entity_poly.entity_id
_entity_poly.type
_entity_poly.pdbx_seq_one_letter_code
_entity_poly.pdbx_strand_id
1 'polypeptide(L)'
;MQRPRIPTLLSAFLTLLNDRLSESIVFPLLPFLLARFAPDGRTLGLLAGSYALAQFVVTPLIGALSDRYGRRPVIAICVGGSVAGLGLFALTVSLPWAESSILPLLLLFIARIIDGISGGTAATASAVLADISPPDKRARTFGLIGVAFGLGFILGPFVGGQLARIAVPLPVWVATGFAVLNLLVVLNLLPETLPVQSRRDLPRKRDLNPFARIGQVLTDPSVGRLCAAFFLFFLAFNGFTAILVLYFKQRFGWGPELATFAFLVVGVVATVVQGVLIGPLVKRIGEWRLTLIGLVLVIVGCLMIPGVGSPERAPAIFIAVAILALGTGLVTPSLRSLVSRRLGREGQGTALGSLQALQSLGSFLGPPIAGISYDLLGPVSPFAGAAAVLLTVIVLVSGSPLSESTQNQA
;
A
#
# COMPACT_ATOMS: atom_id res chain seq x y z
N MET A 1 30.56 17.33 -1.44
CA MET A 1 29.13 17.02 -1.28
C MET A 1 28.37 18.35 -1.19
N GLN A 2 27.64 18.73 -2.23
CA GLN A 2 26.80 19.95 -2.17
C GLN A 2 25.63 19.68 -1.21
N ARG A 3 25.37 20.61 -0.29
CA ARG A 3 24.16 20.56 0.57
C ARG A 3 22.94 20.42 -0.34
N PRO A 4 22.01 19.49 -0.06
CA PRO A 4 20.81 19.36 -0.87
C PRO A 4 20.10 20.70 -0.88
N ARG A 5 19.94 21.27 -2.06
CA ARG A 5 19.16 22.50 -2.21
C ARG A 5 17.74 22.19 -1.73
N ILE A 6 17.22 23.01 -0.83
CA ILE A 6 15.83 22.89 -0.33
C ILE A 6 14.82 22.55 -1.45
N PRO A 7 14.96 23.09 -2.69
CA PRO A 7 14.12 22.69 -3.83
C PRO A 7 14.12 21.19 -4.15
N THR A 8 15.28 20.50 -4.08
CA THR A 8 15.37 19.07 -4.45
C THR A 8 14.66 18.16 -3.44
N LEU A 9 14.82 18.44 -2.14
CA LEU A 9 14.13 17.72 -1.08
C LEU A 9 12.61 17.92 -1.18
N LEU A 10 12.19 19.16 -1.40
CA LEU A 10 10.79 19.53 -1.55
C LEU A 10 10.17 18.88 -2.79
N SER A 11 10.84 18.92 -3.95
CA SER A 11 10.32 18.31 -5.19
C SER A 11 10.21 16.79 -5.06
N ALA A 12 11.18 16.11 -4.44
CA ALA A 12 11.09 14.68 -4.18
C ALA A 12 9.96 14.33 -3.21
N PHE A 13 9.76 15.13 -2.16
CA PHE A 13 8.64 14.98 -1.22
C PHE A 13 7.29 15.20 -1.91
N LEU A 14 7.15 16.26 -2.71
CA LEU A 14 5.92 16.54 -3.47
C LEU A 14 5.61 15.46 -4.49
N THR A 15 6.64 14.89 -5.13
CA THR A 15 6.48 13.75 -6.05
C THR A 15 5.89 12.53 -5.31
N LEU A 16 6.42 12.21 -4.13
CA LEU A 16 5.88 11.12 -3.30
C LEU A 16 4.46 11.41 -2.81
N LEU A 17 4.21 12.61 -2.34
CA LEU A 17 2.91 13.00 -1.80
C LEU A 17 1.83 12.97 -2.89
N ASN A 18 2.10 13.56 -4.06
CA ASN A 18 1.17 13.57 -5.18
C ASN A 18 0.88 12.15 -5.70
N ASP A 19 1.91 11.30 -5.79
CA ASP A 19 1.77 9.90 -6.18
C ASP A 19 0.85 9.15 -5.19
N ARG A 20 1.07 9.31 -3.88
CA ARG A 20 0.23 8.69 -2.85
C ARG A 20 -1.19 9.23 -2.80
N LEU A 21 -1.38 10.52 -2.99
CA LEU A 21 -2.71 11.13 -3.07
C LEU A 21 -3.50 10.59 -4.27
N SER A 22 -2.89 10.55 -5.45
CA SER A 22 -3.54 10.04 -6.67
C SER A 22 -4.02 8.60 -6.50
N GLU A 23 -3.20 7.72 -5.91
CA GLU A 23 -3.55 6.33 -5.66
C GLU A 23 -4.63 6.20 -4.57
N SER A 24 -4.48 6.89 -3.46
CA SER A 24 -5.34 6.73 -2.28
C SER A 24 -6.72 7.36 -2.43
N ILE A 25 -6.90 8.35 -3.31
CA ILE A 25 -8.21 8.91 -3.67
C ILE A 25 -9.09 7.85 -4.35
N VAL A 26 -8.52 7.08 -5.28
CA VAL A 26 -9.29 6.17 -6.15
C VAL A 26 -9.60 4.84 -5.48
N PHE A 27 -8.64 4.26 -4.74
CA PHE A 27 -8.73 2.89 -4.22
C PHE A 27 -10.01 2.62 -3.40
N PRO A 28 -10.40 3.42 -2.39
CA PRO A 28 -11.59 3.17 -1.61
C PRO A 28 -12.89 3.40 -2.37
N LEU A 29 -12.84 4.11 -3.49
CA LEU A 29 -14.01 4.45 -4.28
C LEU A 29 -14.31 3.42 -5.39
N LEU A 30 -13.44 2.44 -5.61
CA LEU A 30 -13.62 1.42 -6.64
C LEU A 30 -15.02 0.77 -6.62
N PRO A 31 -15.65 0.42 -5.46
CA PRO A 31 -16.98 -0.15 -5.44
C PRO A 31 -18.08 0.79 -5.95
N PHE A 32 -17.88 2.10 -5.85
CA PHE A 32 -18.80 3.10 -6.39
C PHE A 32 -18.55 3.36 -7.88
N LEU A 33 -17.29 3.41 -8.29
CA LEU A 33 -16.86 3.59 -9.67
C LEU A 33 -17.25 2.41 -10.57
N LEU A 34 -17.20 1.18 -10.03
CA LEU A 34 -17.59 -0.05 -10.71
C LEU A 34 -19.09 -0.32 -10.68
N ALA A 35 -19.87 0.37 -9.85
CA ALA A 35 -21.28 0.05 -9.60
C ALA A 35 -22.16 -0.04 -10.87
N ARG A 36 -21.81 0.72 -11.93
CA ARG A 36 -22.50 0.71 -13.22
C ARG A 36 -22.07 -0.44 -14.15
N PHE A 37 -20.89 -1.01 -13.95
CA PHE A 37 -20.29 -1.97 -14.88
C PHE A 37 -20.26 -3.39 -14.32
N ALA A 38 -19.90 -3.55 -13.05
CA ALA A 38 -19.80 -4.82 -12.37
C ALA A 38 -19.85 -4.60 -10.84
N PRO A 39 -21.03 -4.71 -10.21
CA PRO A 39 -21.19 -4.43 -8.77
C PRO A 39 -20.79 -5.59 -7.86
N ASP A 40 -20.03 -6.57 -8.37
CA ASP A 40 -19.63 -7.79 -7.66
C ASP A 40 -18.25 -7.68 -7.01
N GLY A 41 -18.02 -8.49 -5.97
CA GLY A 41 -16.78 -8.52 -5.22
C GLY A 41 -15.62 -9.12 -6.01
N ARG A 42 -15.90 -10.10 -6.88
CA ARG A 42 -14.89 -10.77 -7.70
C ARG A 42 -14.24 -9.79 -8.67
N THR A 43 -15.04 -9.05 -9.43
CA THR A 43 -14.53 -8.05 -10.39
C THR A 43 -13.78 -6.94 -9.67
N LEU A 44 -14.30 -6.47 -8.53
CA LEU A 44 -13.63 -5.48 -7.68
C LEU A 44 -12.25 -5.98 -7.22
N GLY A 45 -12.18 -7.19 -6.69
CA GLY A 45 -10.93 -7.81 -6.24
C GLY A 45 -9.92 -8.01 -7.36
N LEU A 46 -10.37 -8.49 -8.54
CA LEU A 46 -9.53 -8.65 -9.71
C LEU A 46 -8.99 -7.31 -10.23
N LEU A 47 -9.81 -6.26 -10.25
CA LEU A 47 -9.39 -4.93 -10.68
C LEU A 47 -8.35 -4.32 -9.73
N ALA A 48 -8.56 -4.45 -8.42
CA ALA A 48 -7.59 -4.02 -7.42
C ALA A 48 -6.28 -4.84 -7.52
N GLY A 49 -6.40 -6.15 -7.68
CA GLY A 49 -5.26 -7.06 -7.85
C GLY A 49 -4.46 -6.81 -9.13
N SER A 50 -5.11 -6.45 -10.25
CA SER A 50 -4.43 -6.21 -11.53
C SER A 50 -3.41 -5.06 -11.45
N TYR A 51 -3.73 -3.98 -10.73
CA TYR A 51 -2.80 -2.89 -10.42
C TYR A 51 -1.60 -3.41 -9.62
N ALA A 52 -1.88 -4.12 -8.52
CA ALA A 52 -0.84 -4.62 -7.62
C ALA A 52 0.07 -5.66 -8.31
N LEU A 53 -0.48 -6.50 -9.19
CA LEU A 53 0.30 -7.44 -10.01
C LEU A 53 1.25 -6.71 -10.95
N ALA A 54 0.73 -5.74 -11.70
CA ALA A 54 1.53 -4.96 -12.63
C ALA A 54 2.68 -4.24 -11.89
N GLN A 55 2.38 -3.59 -10.78
CA GLN A 55 3.37 -2.93 -9.92
C GLN A 55 4.40 -3.93 -9.38
N PHE A 56 3.98 -5.09 -8.88
CA PHE A 56 4.86 -6.11 -8.34
C PHE A 56 5.90 -6.60 -9.35
N VAL A 57 5.44 -6.89 -10.57
CA VAL A 57 6.30 -7.42 -11.64
C VAL A 57 7.28 -6.36 -12.14
N VAL A 58 6.85 -5.10 -12.26
CA VAL A 58 7.62 -4.06 -12.94
C VAL A 58 8.52 -3.26 -11.98
N THR A 59 8.19 -3.16 -10.69
CA THR A 59 8.96 -2.37 -9.72
C THR A 59 10.47 -2.69 -9.71
N PRO A 60 10.94 -3.96 -9.71
CA PRO A 60 12.38 -4.26 -9.77
C PRO A 60 13.04 -3.75 -11.05
N LEU A 61 12.33 -3.83 -12.18
CA LEU A 61 12.79 -3.34 -13.47
C LEU A 61 12.91 -1.81 -13.47
N ILE A 62 11.90 -1.12 -12.96
CA ILE A 62 11.92 0.35 -12.84
C ILE A 62 13.08 0.81 -11.96
N GLY A 63 13.33 0.14 -10.83
CA GLY A 63 14.48 0.40 -9.99
C GLY A 63 15.79 0.29 -10.78
N ALA A 64 15.99 -0.81 -11.49
CA ALA A 64 17.19 -1.04 -12.31
C ALA A 64 17.31 -0.03 -13.47
N LEU A 65 16.21 0.31 -14.14
CA LEU A 65 16.20 1.34 -15.18
C LEU A 65 16.58 2.72 -14.61
N SER A 66 16.13 3.04 -13.41
CA SER A 66 16.47 4.30 -12.74
C SER A 66 17.95 4.37 -12.32
N ASP A 67 18.56 3.21 -11.99
CA ASP A 67 20.00 3.11 -11.71
C ASP A 67 20.85 3.27 -12.99
N ARG A 68 20.32 2.89 -14.15
CA ARG A 68 21.03 2.97 -15.43
C ARG A 68 20.84 4.30 -16.15
N TYR A 69 19.60 4.75 -16.28
CA TYR A 69 19.28 5.93 -17.11
C TYR A 69 19.19 7.23 -16.32
N GLY A 70 19.15 7.15 -14.99
CA GLY A 70 18.97 8.27 -14.08
C GLY A 70 17.59 8.27 -13.43
N ARG A 71 17.49 8.93 -12.29
CA ARG A 71 16.27 8.96 -11.48
C ARG A 71 15.14 9.75 -12.15
N ARG A 72 15.46 10.98 -12.57
CA ARG A 72 14.47 11.93 -13.12
C ARG A 72 13.74 11.41 -14.37
N PRO A 73 14.42 10.93 -15.44
CA PRO A 73 13.73 10.47 -16.64
C PRO A 73 12.82 9.27 -16.37
N VAL A 74 13.23 8.35 -15.50
CA VAL A 74 12.43 7.17 -15.17
C VAL A 74 11.21 7.56 -14.34
N ILE A 75 11.34 8.46 -13.36
CA ILE A 75 10.18 9.00 -12.62
C ILE A 75 9.23 9.71 -13.58
N ALA A 76 9.73 10.52 -14.52
CA ALA A 76 8.89 11.23 -15.48
C ALA A 76 8.06 10.27 -16.35
N ILE A 77 8.66 9.17 -16.81
CA ILE A 77 7.95 8.13 -17.57
C ILE A 77 6.89 7.44 -16.69
N CYS A 78 7.24 7.07 -15.46
CA CYS A 78 6.29 6.46 -14.52
C CYS A 78 5.10 7.40 -14.24
N VAL A 79 5.35 8.65 -13.87
CA VAL A 79 4.28 9.62 -13.61
C VAL A 79 3.45 9.90 -14.86
N GLY A 80 4.07 9.96 -16.05
CA GLY A 80 3.37 10.07 -17.34
C GLY A 80 2.44 8.89 -17.59
N GLY A 81 2.88 7.67 -17.27
CA GLY A 81 2.05 6.48 -17.32
C GLY A 81 0.88 6.51 -16.33
N SER A 82 1.09 7.02 -15.09
CA SER A 82 0.00 7.22 -14.14
C SER A 82 -1.01 8.26 -14.64
N VAL A 83 -0.56 9.35 -15.28
CA VAL A 83 -1.48 10.31 -15.95
C VAL A 83 -2.33 9.63 -17.01
N ALA A 84 -1.71 8.80 -17.86
CA ALA A 84 -2.43 8.07 -18.92
C ALA A 84 -3.41 7.04 -18.31
N GLY A 85 -2.99 6.26 -17.32
CA GLY A 85 -3.82 5.26 -16.65
C GLY A 85 -5.02 5.89 -15.94
N LEU A 86 -4.79 6.87 -15.07
CA LEU A 86 -5.85 7.58 -14.34
C LEU A 86 -6.76 8.37 -15.29
N GLY A 87 -6.19 9.01 -16.33
CA GLY A 87 -6.96 9.71 -17.35
C GLY A 87 -7.89 8.76 -18.12
N LEU A 88 -7.39 7.60 -18.56
CA LEU A 88 -8.20 6.57 -19.20
C LEU A 88 -9.31 6.05 -18.27
N PHE A 89 -8.98 5.84 -16.99
CA PHE A 89 -9.96 5.43 -15.98
C PHE A 89 -11.05 6.50 -15.81
N ALA A 90 -10.66 7.78 -15.67
CA ALA A 90 -11.58 8.91 -15.51
C ALA A 90 -12.51 9.07 -16.74
N LEU A 91 -11.96 8.98 -17.94
CA LEU A 91 -12.75 8.99 -19.18
C LEU A 91 -13.75 7.84 -19.21
N THR A 92 -13.30 6.62 -18.89
CA THR A 92 -14.16 5.43 -18.91
C THR A 92 -15.35 5.55 -17.96
N VAL A 93 -15.14 6.02 -16.74
CA VAL A 93 -16.24 6.17 -15.77
C VAL A 93 -17.15 7.36 -16.05
N SER A 94 -16.71 8.32 -16.88
CA SER A 94 -17.47 9.53 -17.22
C SER A 94 -18.36 9.38 -18.45
N LEU A 95 -17.99 8.48 -19.38
CA LEU A 95 -18.70 8.33 -20.65
C LEU A 95 -20.00 7.53 -20.49
N PRO A 96 -21.03 7.83 -21.32
CA PRO A 96 -22.24 7.03 -21.40
C PRO A 96 -21.99 5.78 -22.25
N TRP A 97 -21.95 4.62 -21.61
CA TRP A 97 -21.80 3.33 -22.28
C TRP A 97 -23.15 2.61 -22.38
N ALA A 98 -23.31 1.80 -23.43
CA ALA A 98 -24.43 0.88 -23.53
C ALA A 98 -24.36 -0.17 -22.40
N GLU A 99 -25.49 -0.52 -21.79
CA GLU A 99 -25.56 -1.43 -20.63
C GLU A 99 -24.97 -2.82 -20.91
N SER A 100 -25.06 -3.29 -22.17
CA SER A 100 -24.51 -4.58 -22.60
C SER A 100 -23.03 -4.55 -22.99
N SER A 101 -22.37 -3.39 -22.94
CA SER A 101 -21.00 -3.26 -23.40
C SER A 101 -19.98 -3.75 -22.35
N ILE A 102 -19.14 -4.70 -22.73
CA ILE A 102 -17.98 -5.14 -21.92
C ILE A 102 -16.79 -4.18 -22.02
N LEU A 103 -16.81 -3.28 -23.03
CA LEU A 103 -15.68 -2.40 -23.34
C LEU A 103 -15.26 -1.52 -22.15
N PRO A 104 -16.17 -0.87 -21.39
CA PRO A 104 -15.76 -0.04 -20.25
C PRO A 104 -15.02 -0.87 -19.19
N LEU A 105 -15.45 -2.10 -18.93
CA LEU A 105 -14.75 -2.96 -17.97
C LEU A 105 -13.33 -3.29 -18.43
N LEU A 106 -13.15 -3.63 -19.71
CA LEU A 106 -11.82 -3.87 -20.28
C LEU A 106 -10.94 -2.63 -20.20
N LEU A 107 -11.48 -1.45 -20.49
CA LEU A 107 -10.74 -0.19 -20.38
C LEU A 107 -10.33 0.13 -18.94
N LEU A 108 -11.18 -0.19 -17.95
CA LEU A 108 -10.82 -0.03 -16.54
C LEU A 108 -9.67 -0.95 -16.14
N PHE A 109 -9.65 -2.21 -16.58
CA PHE A 109 -8.52 -3.12 -16.35
C PHE A 109 -7.25 -2.62 -17.04
N ILE A 110 -7.32 -2.18 -18.29
CA ILE A 110 -6.18 -1.60 -19.02
C ILE A 110 -5.65 -0.37 -18.28
N ALA A 111 -6.52 0.53 -17.85
CA ALA A 111 -6.17 1.72 -17.08
C ALA A 111 -5.42 1.36 -15.79
N ARG A 112 -5.91 0.36 -15.03
CA ARG A 112 -5.27 -0.10 -13.79
C ARG A 112 -3.94 -0.80 -14.04
N ILE A 113 -3.80 -1.54 -15.15
CA ILE A 113 -2.52 -2.16 -15.53
C ILE A 113 -1.50 -1.09 -15.93
N ILE A 114 -1.88 -0.10 -16.75
CA ILE A 114 -1.00 1.01 -17.12
C ILE A 114 -0.53 1.77 -15.88
N ASP A 115 -1.44 2.11 -14.97
CA ASP A 115 -1.12 2.79 -13.73
C ASP A 115 -0.24 1.93 -12.82
N GLY A 116 -0.51 0.62 -12.71
CA GLY A 116 0.30 -0.34 -11.97
C GLY A 116 1.73 -0.50 -12.52
N ILE A 117 1.89 -0.58 -13.85
CA ILE A 117 3.22 -0.58 -14.52
C ILE A 117 3.99 0.70 -14.15
N SER A 118 3.28 1.80 -13.99
CA SER A 118 3.84 3.11 -13.65
C SER A 118 4.12 3.28 -12.14
N GLY A 119 3.66 2.36 -11.29
CA GLY A 119 3.73 2.42 -9.82
C GLY A 119 5.14 2.34 -9.20
N GLY A 120 6.21 2.39 -10.01
CA GLY A 120 7.59 2.49 -9.55
C GLY A 120 8.03 3.87 -9.07
N THR A 121 7.18 4.88 -9.19
CA THR A 121 7.45 6.28 -8.78
C THR A 121 7.91 6.36 -7.33
N ALA A 122 7.19 5.73 -6.40
CA ALA A 122 7.52 5.78 -4.98
C ALA A 122 8.88 5.17 -4.65
N ALA A 123 9.24 4.05 -5.29
CA ALA A 123 10.53 3.39 -5.11
C ALA A 123 11.67 4.28 -5.62
N THR A 124 11.51 4.85 -6.82
CA THR A 124 12.53 5.71 -7.44
C THR A 124 12.65 7.07 -6.72
N ALA A 125 11.54 7.68 -6.28
CA ALA A 125 11.58 8.90 -5.49
C ALA A 125 12.21 8.70 -4.10
N SER A 126 12.01 7.50 -3.51
CA SER A 126 12.74 7.11 -2.29
C SER A 126 14.24 6.99 -2.53
N ALA A 127 14.66 6.49 -3.71
CA ALA A 127 16.06 6.47 -4.10
C ALA A 127 16.63 7.89 -4.28
N VAL A 128 15.88 8.83 -4.89
CA VAL A 128 16.26 10.26 -4.93
C VAL A 128 16.53 10.80 -3.52
N LEU A 129 15.63 10.54 -2.57
CA LEU A 129 15.82 10.97 -1.18
C LEU A 129 17.06 10.34 -0.54
N ALA A 130 17.38 9.09 -0.88
CA ALA A 130 18.60 8.44 -0.43
C ALA A 130 19.85 9.09 -1.03
N ASP A 131 19.84 9.40 -2.35
CA ASP A 131 20.95 9.99 -3.08
C ASP A 131 21.34 11.39 -2.54
N ILE A 132 20.32 12.18 -2.13
CA ILE A 132 20.54 13.56 -1.62
C ILE A 132 20.79 13.66 -0.11
N SER A 133 20.65 12.52 0.60
CA SER A 133 20.71 12.53 2.07
C SER A 133 22.10 12.19 2.58
N PRO A 134 22.74 13.08 3.37
CA PRO A 134 23.94 12.72 4.12
C PRO A 134 23.67 11.56 5.09
N PRO A 135 24.68 10.70 5.36
CA PRO A 135 24.50 9.52 6.21
C PRO A 135 23.88 9.80 7.59
N ASP A 136 24.27 10.92 8.20
CA ASP A 136 23.79 11.40 9.52
C ASP A 136 22.33 11.88 9.50
N LYS A 137 21.79 12.26 8.33
CA LYS A 137 20.41 12.77 8.19
C LYS A 137 19.46 11.84 7.46
N ARG A 138 19.94 10.66 7.01
CA ARG A 138 19.13 9.69 6.26
C ARG A 138 17.85 9.31 6.99
N ALA A 139 17.93 9.00 8.28
CA ALA A 139 16.76 8.63 9.06
C ALA A 139 15.66 9.70 9.03
N ARG A 140 16.04 10.97 9.16
CA ARG A 140 15.11 12.12 9.08
C ARG A 140 14.50 12.26 7.69
N THR A 141 15.31 12.09 6.63
CA THR A 141 14.83 12.20 5.25
C THR A 141 13.89 11.06 4.90
N PHE A 142 14.20 9.83 5.32
CA PHE A 142 13.30 8.69 5.15
C PHE A 142 12.00 8.84 5.96
N GLY A 143 12.02 9.58 7.07
CA GLY A 143 10.81 9.97 7.79
C GLY A 143 9.81 10.74 6.93
N LEU A 144 10.28 11.54 5.95
CA LEU A 144 9.41 12.26 5.01
C LEU A 144 8.62 11.30 4.10
N ILE A 145 9.18 10.13 3.78
CA ILE A 145 8.45 9.09 3.03
C ILE A 145 7.23 8.65 3.85
N GLY A 146 7.44 8.37 5.15
CA GLY A 146 6.35 8.02 6.06
C GLY A 146 5.29 9.12 6.16
N VAL A 147 5.72 10.39 6.22
CA VAL A 147 4.79 11.54 6.23
C VAL A 147 3.98 11.62 4.93
N ALA A 148 4.61 11.44 3.76
CA ALA A 148 3.90 11.47 2.47
C ALA A 148 2.87 10.33 2.37
N PHE A 149 3.22 9.12 2.80
CA PHE A 149 2.30 7.99 2.87
C PHE A 149 1.15 8.25 3.86
N GLY A 150 1.46 8.72 5.07
CA GLY A 150 0.46 9.03 6.10
C GLY A 150 -0.53 10.09 5.62
N LEU A 151 -0.05 11.20 5.07
CA LEU A 151 -0.89 12.26 4.52
C LEU A 151 -1.73 11.76 3.35
N GLY A 152 -1.15 10.95 2.44
CA GLY A 152 -1.88 10.33 1.34
C GLY A 152 -3.03 9.46 1.83
N PHE A 153 -2.78 8.57 2.79
CA PHE A 153 -3.80 7.68 3.36
C PHE A 153 -4.88 8.39 4.18
N ILE A 154 -4.57 9.54 4.78
CA ILE A 154 -5.55 10.34 5.52
C ILE A 154 -6.38 11.19 4.56
N LEU A 155 -5.71 11.97 3.72
CA LEU A 155 -6.37 12.99 2.89
C LEU A 155 -7.03 12.38 1.65
N GLY A 156 -6.40 11.37 1.03
CA GLY A 156 -6.89 10.79 -0.21
C GLY A 156 -8.31 10.24 -0.12
N PRO A 157 -8.59 9.25 0.76
CA PRO A 157 -9.94 8.72 0.90
C PRO A 157 -10.96 9.76 1.33
N PHE A 158 -10.60 10.66 2.26
CA PHE A 158 -11.49 11.72 2.72
C PHE A 158 -11.86 12.68 1.59
N VAL A 159 -10.87 13.23 0.89
CA VAL A 159 -11.11 14.13 -0.26
C VAL A 159 -11.87 13.39 -1.36
N GLY A 160 -11.48 12.15 -1.65
CA GLY A 160 -12.16 11.32 -2.64
C GLY A 160 -13.63 11.11 -2.33
N GLY A 161 -13.97 10.81 -1.08
CA GLY A 161 -15.36 10.64 -0.63
C GLY A 161 -16.19 11.90 -0.78
N GLN A 162 -15.65 13.07 -0.37
CA GLN A 162 -16.34 14.36 -0.54
C GLN A 162 -16.58 14.71 -2.02
N LEU A 163 -15.58 14.47 -2.87
CA LEU A 163 -15.70 14.71 -4.31
C LEU A 163 -16.71 13.75 -4.96
N ALA A 164 -16.74 12.48 -4.56
CA ALA A 164 -17.68 11.49 -5.08
C ALA A 164 -19.14 11.80 -4.73
N ARG A 165 -19.38 12.56 -3.66
CA ARG A 165 -20.70 13.10 -3.30
C ARG A 165 -21.23 14.09 -4.35
N ILE A 166 -20.32 14.88 -4.95
CA ILE A 166 -20.67 15.85 -5.99
C ILE A 166 -20.92 15.11 -7.30
N ALA A 167 -19.96 14.29 -7.73
CA ALA A 167 -20.07 13.43 -8.91
C ALA A 167 -19.14 12.23 -8.77
N VAL A 168 -19.64 11.02 -9.02
CA VAL A 168 -18.87 9.77 -8.88
C VAL A 168 -17.55 9.76 -9.68
N PRO A 169 -17.45 10.31 -10.91
CA PRO A 169 -16.18 10.38 -11.65
C PRO A 169 -15.20 11.45 -11.13
N LEU A 170 -15.68 12.47 -10.40
CA LEU A 170 -14.87 13.64 -10.02
C LEU A 170 -13.59 13.30 -9.24
N PRO A 171 -13.59 12.36 -8.28
CA PRO A 171 -12.36 11.95 -7.59
C PRO A 171 -11.27 11.47 -8.53
N VAL A 172 -11.62 10.72 -9.59
CA VAL A 172 -10.64 10.19 -10.54
C VAL A 172 -10.05 11.31 -11.41
N TRP A 173 -10.86 12.29 -11.80
CA TRP A 173 -10.36 13.50 -12.47
C TRP A 173 -9.42 14.32 -11.61
N VAL A 174 -9.73 14.47 -10.32
CA VAL A 174 -8.86 15.16 -9.36
C VAL A 174 -7.56 14.37 -9.14
N ALA A 175 -7.62 13.04 -9.03
CA ALA A 175 -6.44 12.19 -8.96
C ALA A 175 -5.58 12.31 -10.23
N THR A 176 -6.20 12.36 -11.41
CA THR A 176 -5.52 12.64 -12.69
C THR A 176 -4.84 14.02 -12.65
N GLY A 177 -5.53 15.03 -12.14
CA GLY A 177 -4.99 16.38 -11.96
C GLY A 177 -3.75 16.40 -11.04
N PHE A 178 -3.77 15.66 -9.94
CA PHE A 178 -2.59 15.49 -9.07
C PHE A 178 -1.45 14.77 -9.80
N ALA A 179 -1.74 13.76 -10.62
CA ALA A 179 -0.73 13.08 -11.42
C ALA A 179 -0.11 14.03 -12.48
N VAL A 180 -0.92 14.87 -13.15
CA VAL A 180 -0.43 15.91 -14.07
C VAL A 180 0.44 16.92 -13.33
N LEU A 181 -0.02 17.41 -12.19
CA LEU A 181 0.77 18.32 -11.34
C LEU A 181 2.10 17.68 -10.93
N ASN A 182 2.09 16.40 -10.56
CA ASN A 182 3.28 15.65 -10.25
C ASN A 182 4.25 15.58 -11.44
N LEU A 183 3.73 15.32 -12.65
CA LEU A 183 4.54 15.32 -13.87
C LEU A 183 5.21 16.69 -14.08
N LEU A 184 4.48 17.78 -13.89
CA LEU A 184 5.02 19.14 -13.99
C LEU A 184 6.09 19.40 -12.92
N VAL A 185 5.90 18.94 -11.69
CA VAL A 185 6.91 19.02 -10.62
C VAL A 185 8.18 18.26 -11.01
N VAL A 186 8.05 17.04 -11.52
CA VAL A 186 9.19 16.23 -11.94
C VAL A 186 9.94 16.85 -13.12
N LEU A 187 9.21 17.35 -14.11
CA LEU A 187 9.82 17.93 -15.32
C LEU A 187 10.49 19.30 -15.06
N ASN A 188 9.97 20.10 -14.14
CA ASN A 188 10.45 21.47 -13.93
C ASN A 188 11.31 21.64 -12.68
N LEU A 189 11.04 20.89 -11.62
CA LEU A 189 11.65 21.12 -10.29
C LEU A 189 12.58 20.01 -9.82
N LEU A 190 12.39 18.76 -10.28
CA LEU A 190 13.22 17.65 -9.83
C LEU A 190 14.51 17.61 -10.66
N PRO A 191 15.70 17.85 -10.06
CA PRO A 191 16.97 17.67 -10.76
C PRO A 191 17.33 16.18 -10.87
N GLU A 192 18.23 15.86 -11.81
CA GLU A 192 18.84 14.53 -11.82
C GLU A 192 19.80 14.39 -10.62
N THR A 193 19.60 13.33 -9.83
CA THR A 193 20.37 13.12 -8.60
C THR A 193 21.43 12.01 -8.74
N LEU A 194 21.34 11.19 -9.79
CA LEU A 194 22.31 10.13 -10.05
C LEU A 194 23.34 10.58 -11.08
N PRO A 195 24.59 10.88 -10.68
CA PRO A 195 25.67 11.23 -11.61
C PRO A 195 25.92 10.13 -12.64
N VAL A 196 26.27 10.52 -13.86
CA VAL A 196 26.52 9.56 -14.96
C VAL A 196 27.56 8.50 -14.56
N GLN A 197 28.59 8.89 -13.81
CA GLN A 197 29.66 8.00 -13.33
C GLN A 197 29.18 6.97 -12.30
N SER A 198 28.06 7.24 -11.63
CA SER A 198 27.48 6.35 -10.60
C SER A 198 26.40 5.43 -11.16
N ARG A 199 26.09 5.55 -12.45
CA ARG A 199 25.10 4.71 -13.12
C ARG A 199 25.61 3.28 -13.25
N ARG A 200 24.71 2.32 -13.09
CA ARG A 200 25.01 0.89 -13.13
C ARG A 200 24.44 0.25 -14.38
N ASP A 201 25.08 -0.79 -14.87
CA ASP A 201 24.48 -1.62 -15.91
C ASP A 201 23.27 -2.37 -15.42
N LEU A 202 22.38 -2.73 -16.35
CA LEU A 202 21.21 -3.52 -16.01
C LEU A 202 21.63 -4.86 -15.42
N PRO A 203 21.07 -5.24 -14.27
CA PRO A 203 21.33 -6.54 -13.68
C PRO A 203 20.84 -7.66 -14.62
N ARG A 204 21.34 -8.87 -14.41
CA ARG A 204 20.90 -10.04 -15.20
C ARG A 204 19.40 -10.27 -15.00
N LYS A 205 18.71 -10.80 -16.02
CA LYS A 205 17.25 -11.09 -15.96
C LYS A 205 16.84 -11.90 -14.72
N ARG A 206 17.72 -12.80 -14.25
CA ARG A 206 17.49 -13.59 -13.04
C ARG A 206 17.39 -12.73 -11.77
N ASP A 207 18.16 -11.66 -11.68
CA ASP A 207 18.21 -10.77 -10.52
C ASP A 207 17.01 -9.82 -10.47
N LEU A 208 16.32 -9.66 -11.61
CA LEU A 208 15.08 -8.88 -11.72
C LEU A 208 13.84 -9.69 -11.37
N ASN A 209 13.96 -11.02 -11.22
CA ASN A 209 12.82 -11.89 -10.91
C ASN A 209 12.42 -11.77 -9.44
N PRO A 210 11.26 -11.14 -9.13
CA PRO A 210 10.81 -10.97 -7.75
C PRO A 210 10.48 -12.31 -7.07
N PHE A 211 10.03 -13.31 -7.83
CA PHE A 211 9.70 -14.63 -7.29
C PHE A 211 10.93 -15.40 -6.81
N ALA A 212 12.07 -15.27 -7.52
CA ALA A 212 13.32 -15.91 -7.09
C ALA A 212 13.79 -15.36 -5.73
N ARG A 213 13.69 -14.04 -5.54
CA ARG A 213 14.04 -13.39 -4.26
C ARG A 213 13.10 -13.82 -3.14
N ILE A 214 11.79 -13.89 -3.40
CA ILE A 214 10.80 -14.38 -2.43
C ILE A 214 11.12 -15.82 -2.03
N GLY A 215 11.39 -16.71 -2.99
CA GLY A 215 11.75 -18.10 -2.72
C GLY A 215 12.95 -18.22 -1.80
N GLN A 216 14.04 -17.47 -2.07
CA GLN A 216 15.24 -17.46 -1.25
C GLN A 216 14.97 -17.08 0.21
N VAL A 217 14.15 -16.04 0.43
CA VAL A 217 13.88 -15.53 1.79
C VAL A 217 12.91 -16.43 2.55
N LEU A 218 11.94 -17.03 1.87
CA LEU A 218 10.99 -17.97 2.52
C LEU A 218 11.65 -19.29 2.91
N THR A 219 12.68 -19.72 2.19
CA THR A 219 13.43 -20.95 2.52
C THR A 219 14.56 -20.72 3.53
N ASP A 220 14.85 -19.49 3.91
CA ASP A 220 15.87 -19.16 4.91
C ASP A 220 15.41 -19.61 6.31
N PRO A 221 16.16 -20.51 6.99
CA PRO A 221 15.76 -21.03 8.31
C PRO A 221 15.65 -19.95 9.40
N SER A 222 16.39 -18.84 9.26
CA SER A 222 16.45 -17.77 10.26
C SER A 222 15.24 -16.84 10.21
N VAL A 223 14.74 -16.52 9.01
CA VAL A 223 13.71 -15.50 8.79
C VAL A 223 12.48 -15.99 8.03
N GLY A 224 12.53 -17.17 7.41
CA GLY A 224 11.47 -17.66 6.52
C GLY A 224 10.08 -17.67 7.18
N ARG A 225 9.99 -18.08 8.46
CA ARG A 225 8.72 -18.06 9.21
C ARG A 225 8.16 -16.64 9.39
N LEU A 226 9.02 -15.67 9.72
CA LEU A 226 8.61 -14.27 9.86
C LEU A 226 8.26 -13.64 8.52
N CYS A 227 8.95 -14.01 7.46
CA CYS A 227 8.64 -13.58 6.09
C CYS A 227 7.31 -14.16 5.60
N ALA A 228 7.04 -15.43 5.90
CA ALA A 228 5.73 -16.05 5.64
C ALA A 228 4.61 -15.35 6.45
N ALA A 229 4.86 -15.06 7.73
CA ALA A 229 3.95 -14.31 8.57
C ALA A 229 3.66 -12.91 7.99
N PHE A 230 4.69 -12.22 7.50
CA PHE A 230 4.56 -10.91 6.87
C PHE A 230 3.73 -10.97 5.58
N PHE A 231 3.98 -11.94 4.72
CA PHE A 231 3.19 -12.17 3.51
C PHE A 231 1.72 -12.43 3.82
N LEU A 232 1.44 -13.40 4.72
CA LEU A 232 0.08 -13.76 5.11
C LEU A 232 -0.67 -12.60 5.78
N PHE A 233 0.03 -11.80 6.58
CA PHE A 233 -0.55 -10.58 7.17
C PHE A 233 -1.03 -9.61 6.07
N PHE A 234 -0.18 -9.30 5.08
CA PHE A 234 -0.57 -8.40 4.00
C PHE A 234 -1.58 -9.02 3.03
N LEU A 235 -1.56 -10.32 2.82
CA LEU A 235 -2.59 -11.05 2.07
C LEU A 235 -3.97 -10.84 2.70
N ALA A 236 -4.09 -11.11 4.01
CA ALA A 236 -5.33 -10.95 4.75
C ALA A 236 -5.76 -9.48 4.80
N PHE A 237 -4.84 -8.58 5.17
CA PHE A 237 -5.11 -7.16 5.34
C PHE A 237 -5.59 -6.49 4.05
N ASN A 238 -4.87 -6.67 2.93
CA ASN A 238 -5.27 -6.08 1.66
C ASN A 238 -6.52 -6.74 1.08
N GLY A 239 -6.72 -8.04 1.35
CA GLY A 239 -7.92 -8.76 0.94
C GLY A 239 -9.18 -8.14 1.52
N PHE A 240 -9.34 -8.15 2.84
CA PHE A 240 -10.57 -7.62 3.45
C PHE A 240 -10.69 -6.10 3.27
N THR A 241 -9.59 -5.35 3.24
CA THR A 241 -9.63 -3.89 3.04
C THR A 241 -10.18 -3.52 1.66
N ALA A 242 -9.86 -4.29 0.62
CA ALA A 242 -10.40 -4.06 -0.72
C ALA A 242 -11.92 -4.24 -0.80
N ILE A 243 -12.46 -5.16 0.01
CA ILE A 243 -13.91 -5.47 0.07
C ILE A 243 -14.65 -4.60 1.09
N LEU A 244 -13.96 -3.96 2.02
CA LEU A 244 -14.54 -3.24 3.14
C LEU A 244 -15.60 -2.20 2.72
N VAL A 245 -15.28 -1.39 1.71
CA VAL A 245 -16.20 -0.35 1.20
C VAL A 245 -17.39 -0.97 0.47
N LEU A 246 -17.19 -2.06 -0.27
CA LEU A 246 -18.28 -2.81 -0.91
C LEU A 246 -19.24 -3.36 0.16
N TYR A 247 -18.67 -3.91 1.25
CA TYR A 247 -19.45 -4.39 2.40
C TYR A 247 -20.28 -3.26 3.03
N PHE A 248 -19.68 -2.09 3.30
CA PHE A 248 -20.39 -0.95 3.85
C PHE A 248 -21.53 -0.46 2.93
N LYS A 249 -21.26 -0.39 1.62
CA LYS A 249 -22.26 0.00 0.63
C LYS A 249 -23.43 -0.98 0.59
N GLN A 250 -23.17 -2.28 0.51
CA GLN A 250 -24.22 -3.29 0.35
C GLN A 250 -24.97 -3.58 1.66
N ARG A 251 -24.23 -3.62 2.80
CA ARG A 251 -24.82 -4.00 4.10
C ARG A 251 -25.50 -2.85 4.82
N PHE A 252 -24.93 -1.64 4.72
CA PHE A 252 -25.41 -0.47 5.46
C PHE A 252 -25.97 0.63 4.55
N GLY A 253 -25.90 0.47 3.24
CA GLY A 253 -26.34 1.51 2.30
C GLY A 253 -25.47 2.77 2.33
N TRP A 254 -24.23 2.68 2.85
CA TRP A 254 -23.37 3.85 2.99
C TRP A 254 -22.96 4.41 1.62
N GLY A 255 -23.12 5.72 1.48
CA GLY A 255 -22.56 6.46 0.35
C GLY A 255 -21.03 6.57 0.41
N PRO A 256 -20.41 7.10 -0.66
CA PRO A 256 -18.94 7.22 -0.74
C PRO A 256 -18.35 8.05 0.39
N GLU A 257 -19.03 9.11 0.82
CA GLU A 257 -18.59 10.00 1.89
C GLU A 257 -18.41 9.25 3.23
N LEU A 258 -19.44 8.55 3.68
CA LEU A 258 -19.40 7.86 4.97
C LEU A 258 -18.52 6.61 4.93
N ALA A 259 -18.51 5.89 3.82
CA ALA A 259 -17.66 4.72 3.65
C ALA A 259 -16.17 5.07 3.63
N THR A 260 -15.79 6.19 3.01
CA THR A 260 -14.39 6.64 3.00
C THR A 260 -13.97 7.33 4.29
N PHE A 261 -14.92 7.85 5.09
CA PHE A 261 -14.62 8.38 6.42
C PHE A 261 -14.00 7.32 7.35
N ALA A 262 -14.31 6.04 7.17
CA ALA A 262 -13.66 4.95 7.89
C ALA A 262 -12.14 4.93 7.64
N PHE A 263 -11.68 5.24 6.43
CA PHE A 263 -10.25 5.33 6.11
C PHE A 263 -9.58 6.56 6.74
N LEU A 264 -10.30 7.65 6.93
CA LEU A 264 -9.81 8.80 7.71
C LEU A 264 -9.51 8.36 9.16
N VAL A 265 -10.42 7.62 9.78
CA VAL A 265 -10.20 7.06 11.14
C VAL A 265 -8.96 6.15 11.14
N VAL A 266 -8.83 5.24 10.15
CA VAL A 266 -7.64 4.40 10.01
C VAL A 266 -6.37 5.23 9.91
N GLY A 267 -6.36 6.25 9.06
CA GLY A 267 -5.20 7.10 8.84
C GLY A 267 -4.78 7.87 10.08
N VAL A 268 -5.72 8.46 10.80
CA VAL A 268 -5.46 9.21 12.04
C VAL A 268 -4.92 8.28 13.13
N VAL A 269 -5.58 7.15 13.37
CA VAL A 269 -5.14 6.19 14.39
C VAL A 269 -3.77 5.62 14.04
N ALA A 270 -3.54 5.22 12.79
CA ALA A 270 -2.24 4.70 12.35
C ALA A 270 -1.13 5.74 12.52
N THR A 271 -1.40 7.01 12.21
CA THR A 271 -0.43 8.11 12.37
C THR A 271 -0.07 8.32 13.84
N VAL A 272 -1.06 8.32 14.74
CA VAL A 272 -0.82 8.44 16.19
C VAL A 272 -0.01 7.24 16.71
N VAL A 273 -0.40 6.03 16.31
CA VAL A 273 0.29 4.81 16.75
C VAL A 273 1.73 4.78 16.25
N GLN A 274 1.95 4.98 14.96
CA GLN A 274 3.29 4.88 14.37
C GLN A 274 4.17 6.10 14.66
N GLY A 275 3.58 7.29 14.77
CA GLY A 275 4.33 8.53 15.02
C GLY A 275 4.67 8.78 16.49
N VAL A 276 3.77 8.37 17.41
CA VAL A 276 3.88 8.71 18.83
C VAL A 276 4.05 7.50 19.72
N LEU A 277 3.21 6.45 19.53
CA LEU A 277 3.12 5.36 20.51
C LEU A 277 4.14 4.25 20.26
N ILE A 278 4.50 3.94 19.02
CA ILE A 278 5.33 2.77 18.70
C ILE A 278 6.70 2.82 19.38
N GLY A 279 7.38 3.97 19.40
CA GLY A 279 8.70 4.12 20.00
C GLY A 279 8.74 3.75 21.50
N PRO A 280 7.93 4.41 22.33
CA PRO A 280 7.82 4.07 23.76
C PRO A 280 7.35 2.64 24.02
N LEU A 281 6.39 2.14 23.21
CA LEU A 281 5.86 0.78 23.37
C LEU A 281 6.90 -0.30 23.05
N VAL A 282 7.68 -0.12 21.97
CA VAL A 282 8.77 -1.04 21.62
C VAL A 282 9.79 -1.13 22.74
N LYS A 283 10.17 0.01 23.34
CA LYS A 283 11.12 0.04 24.46
C LYS A 283 10.61 -0.68 25.71
N ARG A 284 9.30 -0.66 25.98
CA ARG A 284 8.69 -1.24 27.19
C ARG A 284 8.28 -2.71 27.02
N ILE A 285 7.74 -3.06 25.86
CA ILE A 285 7.05 -4.34 25.63
C ILE A 285 7.85 -5.24 24.66
N GLY A 286 8.67 -4.64 23.78
CA GLY A 286 9.42 -5.33 22.73
C GLY A 286 8.58 -5.62 21.46
N GLU A 287 9.25 -5.73 20.31
CA GLU A 287 8.58 -5.89 19.00
C GLU A 287 7.79 -7.19 18.88
N TRP A 288 8.28 -8.27 19.47
CA TRP A 288 7.61 -9.58 19.39
C TRP A 288 6.23 -9.56 20.07
N ARG A 289 6.15 -9.09 21.32
CA ARG A 289 4.88 -8.98 22.04
C ARG A 289 3.94 -7.97 21.38
N LEU A 290 4.47 -6.84 20.89
CA LEU A 290 3.68 -5.84 20.18
C LEU A 290 3.09 -6.39 18.88
N THR A 291 3.84 -7.23 18.17
CA THR A 291 3.31 -7.91 16.96
C THR A 291 2.13 -8.80 17.35
N LEU A 292 2.24 -9.60 18.41
CA LEU A 292 1.15 -10.49 18.84
C LEU A 292 -0.08 -9.71 19.33
N ILE A 293 0.11 -8.68 20.14
CA ILE A 293 -0.98 -7.80 20.60
C ILE A 293 -1.66 -7.15 19.39
N GLY A 294 -0.87 -6.61 18.46
CA GLY A 294 -1.39 -6.00 17.26
C GLY A 294 -2.19 -6.96 16.39
N LEU A 295 -1.72 -8.22 16.21
CA LEU A 295 -2.46 -9.25 15.47
C LEU A 295 -3.81 -9.57 16.10
N VAL A 296 -3.87 -9.71 17.44
CA VAL A 296 -5.13 -9.92 18.17
C VAL A 296 -6.09 -8.74 17.94
N LEU A 297 -5.61 -7.51 18.02
CA LEU A 297 -6.42 -6.31 17.76
C LEU A 297 -6.95 -6.29 16.32
N VAL A 298 -6.13 -6.67 15.32
CA VAL A 298 -6.59 -6.76 13.93
C VAL A 298 -7.68 -7.81 13.78
N ILE A 299 -7.54 -8.99 14.39
CA ILE A 299 -8.55 -10.05 14.37
C ILE A 299 -9.85 -9.56 15.02
N VAL A 300 -9.77 -8.95 16.21
CA VAL A 300 -10.94 -8.42 16.90
C VAL A 300 -11.64 -7.36 16.06
N GLY A 301 -10.92 -6.36 15.55
CA GLY A 301 -11.50 -5.32 14.69
C GLY A 301 -12.12 -5.90 13.41
N CYS A 302 -11.46 -6.88 12.79
CA CYS A 302 -11.93 -7.55 11.60
C CYS A 302 -13.26 -8.32 11.83
N LEU A 303 -13.38 -9.03 12.96
CA LEU A 303 -14.60 -9.79 13.31
C LEU A 303 -15.72 -8.89 13.88
N MET A 304 -15.38 -7.77 14.50
CA MET A 304 -16.37 -6.80 14.96
C MET A 304 -17.15 -6.16 13.81
N ILE A 305 -16.52 -5.92 12.66
CA ILE A 305 -17.17 -5.28 11.50
C ILE A 305 -18.45 -6.05 11.07
N PRO A 306 -18.39 -7.35 10.74
CA PRO A 306 -19.61 -8.10 10.41
C PRO A 306 -20.52 -8.33 11.62
N GLY A 307 -20.01 -8.27 12.84
CA GLY A 307 -20.79 -8.37 14.06
C GLY A 307 -21.75 -7.19 14.33
N VAL A 308 -21.51 -6.05 13.68
CA VAL A 308 -22.45 -4.90 13.70
C VAL A 308 -23.61 -5.21 12.77
N GLY A 309 -24.67 -5.81 13.30
CA GLY A 309 -25.75 -6.39 12.50
C GLY A 309 -26.72 -5.39 11.85
N SER A 310 -26.79 -4.13 12.30
CA SER A 310 -27.77 -3.14 11.82
C SER A 310 -27.15 -1.77 11.53
N PRO A 311 -27.73 -0.99 10.58
CA PRO A 311 -27.30 0.38 10.26
C PRO A 311 -27.34 1.33 11.46
N GLU A 312 -28.25 1.11 12.41
CA GLU A 312 -28.39 1.91 13.62
C GLU A 312 -27.16 1.87 14.54
N ARG A 313 -26.37 0.79 14.42
CA ARG A 313 -25.10 0.60 15.16
C ARG A 313 -23.87 1.06 14.38
N ALA A 314 -24.07 1.84 13.32
CA ALA A 314 -22.98 2.37 12.50
C ALA A 314 -21.81 2.99 13.31
N PRO A 315 -21.98 3.71 14.44
CA PRO A 315 -20.88 4.19 15.26
C PRO A 315 -19.93 3.08 15.74
N ALA A 316 -20.45 1.86 16.00
CA ALA A 316 -19.63 0.72 16.41
C ALA A 316 -18.63 0.27 15.30
N ILE A 317 -18.94 0.53 14.03
CA ILE A 317 -18.01 0.28 12.91
C ILE A 317 -16.76 1.15 13.04
N PHE A 318 -16.90 2.42 13.39
CA PHE A 318 -15.74 3.31 13.57
C PHE A 318 -14.86 2.86 14.72
N ILE A 319 -15.45 2.29 15.79
CA ILE A 319 -14.70 1.67 16.87
C ILE A 319 -13.95 0.43 16.38
N ALA A 320 -14.62 -0.46 15.64
CA ALA A 320 -14.00 -1.65 15.06
C ALA A 320 -12.84 -1.29 14.13
N VAL A 321 -13.03 -0.30 13.27
CA VAL A 321 -12.02 0.22 12.35
C VAL A 321 -10.86 0.88 13.10
N ALA A 322 -11.12 1.60 14.20
CA ALA A 322 -10.07 2.18 15.05
C ALA A 322 -9.23 1.11 15.74
N ILE A 323 -9.86 0.04 16.27
CA ILE A 323 -9.16 -1.11 16.86
C ILE A 323 -8.29 -1.80 15.82
N LEU A 324 -8.83 -2.02 14.63
CA LEU A 324 -8.10 -2.60 13.50
C LEU A 324 -6.90 -1.73 13.11
N ALA A 325 -7.06 -0.41 13.02
CA ALA A 325 -6.00 0.53 12.70
C ALA A 325 -4.90 0.56 13.78
N LEU A 326 -5.28 0.50 15.05
CA LEU A 326 -4.35 0.38 16.17
C LEU A 326 -3.53 -0.91 16.03
N GLY A 327 -4.19 -2.04 15.75
CA GLY A 327 -3.52 -3.32 15.53
C GLY A 327 -2.54 -3.29 14.36
N THR A 328 -2.96 -2.81 13.19
CA THR A 328 -2.07 -2.72 12.00
C THR A 328 -0.92 -1.76 12.20
N GLY A 329 -1.15 -0.65 12.91
CA GLY A 329 -0.13 0.32 13.29
C GLY A 329 0.98 -0.28 14.18
N LEU A 330 0.65 -1.27 15.00
CA LEU A 330 1.61 -2.01 15.82
C LEU A 330 2.31 -3.13 15.03
N VAL A 331 1.57 -3.92 14.25
CA VAL A 331 2.10 -5.10 13.53
C VAL A 331 3.13 -4.71 12.49
N THR A 332 2.81 -3.76 11.61
CA THR A 332 3.63 -3.48 10.43
C THR A 332 5.08 -3.09 10.77
N PRO A 333 5.34 -2.09 11.64
CA PRO A 333 6.71 -1.72 11.98
C PRO A 333 7.41 -2.78 12.83
N SER A 334 6.68 -3.41 13.77
CA SER A 334 7.26 -4.41 14.66
C SER A 334 7.70 -5.66 13.90
N LEU A 335 6.88 -6.17 12.99
CA LEU A 335 7.20 -7.35 12.20
C LEU A 335 8.35 -7.09 11.21
N ARG A 336 8.41 -5.89 10.60
CA ARG A 336 9.56 -5.46 9.78
C ARG A 336 10.85 -5.41 10.61
N SER A 337 10.79 -4.87 11.83
CA SER A 337 11.94 -4.79 12.74
C SER A 337 12.43 -6.19 13.12
N LEU A 338 11.54 -7.12 13.47
CA LEU A 338 11.86 -8.50 13.79
C LEU A 338 12.64 -9.21 12.66
N VAL A 339 12.20 -9.06 11.41
CA VAL A 339 12.92 -9.63 10.26
C VAL A 339 14.27 -8.97 10.05
N SER A 340 14.32 -7.63 10.09
CA SER A 340 15.55 -6.86 9.87
C SER A 340 16.65 -7.19 10.90
N ARG A 341 16.28 -7.34 12.17
CA ARG A 341 17.23 -7.69 13.24
C ARG A 341 17.85 -9.07 13.07
N ARG A 342 17.12 -10.06 12.54
CA ARG A 342 17.62 -11.42 12.35
C ARG A 342 18.62 -11.55 11.21
N LEU A 343 18.54 -10.72 10.18
CA LEU A 343 19.44 -10.75 9.04
C LEU A 343 20.73 -9.95 9.23
N GLY A 344 20.87 -9.23 10.35
CA GLY A 344 22.06 -8.44 10.65
C GLY A 344 22.27 -7.26 9.68
N ARG A 345 23.38 -6.53 9.84
CA ARG A 345 23.65 -5.30 9.07
C ARG A 345 23.90 -5.54 7.59
N GLU A 346 24.55 -6.63 7.22
CA GLU A 346 24.89 -6.93 5.83
C GLU A 346 23.68 -7.38 4.99
N GLY A 347 22.69 -8.00 5.62
CA GLY A 347 21.45 -8.48 4.97
C GLY A 347 20.29 -7.50 4.90
N GLN A 348 20.38 -6.33 5.56
CA GLN A 348 19.24 -5.41 5.71
C GLN A 348 18.62 -4.92 4.39
N GLY A 349 19.45 -4.59 3.40
CA GLY A 349 18.94 -4.15 2.09
C GLY A 349 18.15 -5.24 1.36
N THR A 350 18.67 -6.47 1.38
CA THR A 350 18.00 -7.64 0.80
C THR A 350 16.72 -7.97 1.55
N ALA A 351 16.75 -7.89 2.90
CA ALA A 351 15.58 -8.11 3.74
C ALA A 351 14.44 -7.16 3.42
N LEU A 352 14.72 -5.86 3.43
CA LEU A 352 13.71 -4.83 3.16
C LEU A 352 13.13 -4.93 1.75
N GLY A 353 13.97 -5.23 0.75
CA GLY A 353 13.51 -5.48 -0.61
C GLY A 353 12.63 -6.72 -0.73
N SER A 354 12.97 -7.81 -0.02
CA SER A 354 12.16 -9.04 0.01
C SER A 354 10.84 -8.84 0.73
N LEU A 355 10.82 -8.13 1.87
CA LEU A 355 9.59 -7.77 2.56
C LEU A 355 8.67 -6.91 1.68
N GLN A 356 9.23 -5.97 0.92
CA GLN A 356 8.45 -5.17 -0.03
C GLN A 356 7.83 -6.04 -1.13
N ALA A 357 8.59 -7.00 -1.66
CA ALA A 357 8.08 -7.94 -2.66
C ALA A 357 6.97 -8.84 -2.09
N LEU A 358 7.14 -9.35 -0.86
CA LEU A 358 6.12 -10.14 -0.16
C LEU A 358 4.85 -9.31 0.12
N GLN A 359 5.00 -8.04 0.52
CA GLN A 359 3.87 -7.13 0.68
C GLN A 359 3.12 -6.93 -0.64
N SER A 360 3.83 -6.67 -1.73
CA SER A 360 3.22 -6.48 -3.05
C SER A 360 2.51 -7.75 -3.55
N LEU A 361 3.09 -8.93 -3.29
CA LEU A 361 2.45 -10.20 -3.60
C LEU A 361 1.15 -10.41 -2.80
N GLY A 362 1.15 -10.05 -1.50
CA GLY A 362 -0.04 -10.04 -0.67
C GLY A 362 -1.11 -9.06 -1.18
N SER A 363 -0.69 -7.88 -1.64
CA SER A 363 -1.58 -6.88 -2.25
C SER A 363 -2.17 -7.35 -3.59
N PHE A 364 -1.45 -8.18 -4.34
CA PHE A 364 -1.96 -8.79 -5.58
C PHE A 364 -2.95 -9.90 -5.31
N LEU A 365 -2.62 -10.85 -4.43
CA LEU A 365 -3.43 -12.05 -4.21
C LEU A 365 -4.62 -11.81 -3.27
N GLY A 366 -4.48 -10.92 -2.28
CA GLY A 366 -5.49 -10.68 -1.27
C GLY A 366 -6.84 -10.23 -1.82
N PRO A 367 -6.92 -9.14 -2.59
CA PRO A 367 -8.17 -8.62 -3.12
C PRO A 367 -8.96 -9.61 -4.00
N PRO A 368 -8.36 -10.34 -4.96
CA PRO A 368 -9.08 -11.36 -5.72
C PRO A 368 -9.65 -12.48 -4.86
N ILE A 369 -8.84 -13.01 -3.92
CA ILE A 369 -9.29 -14.06 -3.01
C ILE A 369 -10.47 -13.58 -2.15
N ALA A 370 -10.37 -12.38 -1.59
CA ALA A 370 -11.44 -11.80 -0.78
C ALA A 370 -12.70 -11.53 -1.60
N GLY A 371 -12.56 -11.01 -2.83
CA GLY A 371 -13.69 -10.76 -3.73
C GLY A 371 -14.41 -12.02 -4.14
N ILE A 372 -13.67 -13.07 -4.53
CA ILE A 372 -14.24 -14.37 -4.87
C ILE A 372 -14.95 -14.99 -3.65
N SER A 373 -14.32 -14.95 -2.47
CA SER A 373 -14.94 -15.46 -1.25
C SER A 373 -16.21 -14.70 -0.87
N TYR A 374 -16.21 -13.39 -1.06
CA TYR A 374 -17.37 -12.53 -0.82
C TYR A 374 -18.60 -12.97 -1.64
N ASP A 375 -18.40 -13.20 -2.94
CA ASP A 375 -19.47 -13.57 -3.85
C ASP A 375 -19.92 -15.03 -3.69
N LEU A 376 -19.00 -15.97 -3.42
CA LEU A 376 -19.31 -17.39 -3.33
C LEU A 376 -19.77 -17.84 -1.94
N LEU A 377 -19.17 -17.28 -0.87
CA LEU A 377 -19.38 -17.72 0.51
C LEU A 377 -20.13 -16.67 1.36
N GLY A 378 -20.45 -15.51 0.76
CA GLY A 378 -21.21 -14.44 1.39
C GLY A 378 -20.36 -13.34 2.02
N PRO A 379 -21.02 -12.20 2.40
CA PRO A 379 -20.35 -10.94 2.76
C PRO A 379 -19.43 -11.01 3.98
N VAL A 380 -19.63 -11.99 4.87
CA VAL A 380 -18.83 -12.16 6.09
C VAL A 380 -17.53 -12.92 5.82
N SER A 381 -17.49 -13.73 4.74
CA SER A 381 -16.40 -14.66 4.47
C SER A 381 -15.01 -14.02 4.33
N PRO A 382 -14.81 -12.83 3.73
CA PRO A 382 -13.50 -12.20 3.67
C PRO A 382 -12.94 -11.85 5.05
N PHE A 383 -13.83 -11.42 5.96
CA PHE A 383 -13.44 -11.06 7.34
C PHE A 383 -13.11 -12.30 8.16
N ALA A 384 -13.93 -13.35 8.07
CA ALA A 384 -13.68 -14.63 8.75
C ALA A 384 -12.41 -15.31 8.21
N GLY A 385 -12.24 -15.33 6.88
CA GLY A 385 -11.05 -15.85 6.23
C GLY A 385 -9.77 -15.09 6.61
N ALA A 386 -9.84 -13.76 6.65
CA ALA A 386 -8.73 -12.94 7.12
C ALA A 386 -8.39 -13.24 8.59
N ALA A 387 -9.38 -13.37 9.47
CA ALA A 387 -9.16 -13.75 10.87
C ALA A 387 -8.48 -15.12 11.00
N ALA A 388 -8.91 -16.11 10.21
CA ALA A 388 -8.29 -17.44 10.19
C ALA A 388 -6.82 -17.40 9.71
N VAL A 389 -6.53 -16.65 8.64
CA VAL A 389 -5.15 -16.43 8.19
C VAL A 389 -4.32 -15.72 9.26
N LEU A 390 -4.87 -14.71 9.94
CA LEU A 390 -4.17 -13.99 11.00
C LEU A 390 -3.89 -14.85 12.24
N LEU A 391 -4.74 -15.82 12.56
CA LEU A 391 -4.45 -16.84 13.59
C LEU A 391 -3.23 -17.67 13.19
N THR A 392 -3.11 -18.07 11.92
CA THR A 392 -1.90 -18.74 11.40
C THR A 392 -0.67 -17.85 11.54
N VAL A 393 -0.80 -16.53 11.28
CA VAL A 393 0.28 -15.57 11.49
C VAL A 393 0.72 -15.53 12.96
N ILE A 394 -0.22 -15.57 13.92
CA ILE A 394 0.09 -15.63 15.36
C ILE A 394 0.94 -16.87 15.66
N VAL A 395 0.55 -18.04 15.15
CA VAL A 395 1.30 -19.29 15.35
C VAL A 395 2.74 -19.19 14.80
N LEU A 396 2.89 -18.65 13.58
CA LEU A 396 4.22 -18.46 12.95
C LEU A 396 5.11 -17.50 13.77
N VAL A 397 4.55 -16.40 14.24
CA VAL A 397 5.28 -15.42 15.05
C VAL A 397 5.61 -15.98 16.45
N SER A 398 4.65 -16.67 17.09
CA SER A 398 4.84 -17.27 18.43
C SER A 398 5.95 -18.33 18.43
N GLY A 399 6.06 -19.12 17.36
CA GLY A 399 7.12 -20.11 17.21
C GLY A 399 8.50 -19.51 16.86
N SER A 400 8.64 -18.21 16.85
CA SER A 400 9.86 -17.50 16.45
C SER A 400 10.27 -16.42 17.46
N PRO A 401 10.38 -16.72 18.79
CA PRO A 401 10.85 -15.73 19.76
C PRO A 401 12.29 -15.30 19.43
N LEU A 402 12.61 -14.03 19.72
CA LEU A 402 14.01 -13.59 19.68
C LEU A 402 14.76 -14.29 20.84
N SER A 403 15.96 -14.84 20.58
CA SER A 403 16.82 -15.34 21.66
C SER A 403 17.20 -14.18 22.59
N GLU A 404 17.26 -14.45 23.91
CA GLU A 404 17.57 -13.44 24.93
C GLU A 404 18.91 -12.71 24.71
N SER A 405 19.86 -13.34 24.00
CA SER A 405 21.13 -12.74 23.60
C SER A 405 20.98 -11.51 22.68
N THR A 406 19.89 -11.41 21.95
CA THR A 406 19.62 -10.28 21.04
C THR A 406 18.86 -9.13 21.72
N GLN A 407 18.26 -9.37 22.89
CA GLN A 407 17.59 -8.33 23.67
C GLN A 407 18.58 -7.45 24.46
N ASN A 408 19.74 -7.99 24.83
CA ASN A 408 20.75 -7.28 25.63
C ASN A 408 21.74 -6.43 24.82
N GLN A 409 21.67 -6.47 23.48
CA GLN A 409 22.55 -5.68 22.59
C GLN A 409 21.85 -4.44 21.98
N ALA A 410 20.64 -4.10 22.39
CA ALA A 410 19.84 -2.94 21.99
C ALA A 410 19.62 -1.97 23.15
#